data_1f81dd97971c71873ac6460820709dd8
#
_entry.id   1f81dd97971c71873ac6460820709dd8
#
_cell.length_a   1.000
_cell.length_b   1.000
_cell.length_c   1.000
_cell.angle_alpha   90.00
_cell.angle_beta   90.00
_cell.angle_gamma   90.00
#
_symmetry.space_group_name_H-M   'P 1'
#
loop_
_entity.id
_entity.type
_entity.pdbx_description
1 polymer ?
#
loop_
_entity_poly.entity_id
_entity_poly.type
_entity_poly.pdbx_seq_one_letter_code
_entity_poly.pdbx_strand_id
1 'polypeptide(L)'
;MNMNSFTPDQTDTLQEIVNIAMGQAGDSLARVLDSFVQLSVPRIKLIHAADIGPWIAQLVNGDQLITAIRQSFHDDLSGEAITIFSTEGSRDLSDLMGYQTEIDPLTEKEVLFDVSNILVGACLNGVAEQLDTNLSFSAPSLIAENTTAIALFAPESVPWDYALQVEVNFSLENRNFMSHLIIMMAEDAIGSLTQSLDAFFETS
;
A
#
# COMPACT_ATOMS: atom_id res chain seq x y z
N MET A 1 20.06 11.20 -19.48
CA MET A 1 19.46 9.89 -19.24
C MET A 1 18.02 10.16 -18.92
N ASN A 2 17.07 9.55 -19.63
CA ASN A 2 15.65 9.60 -19.22
C ASN A 2 15.53 8.82 -17.91
N MET A 3 15.46 9.51 -16.78
CA MET A 3 15.33 8.92 -15.44
C MET A 3 13.94 8.32 -15.16
N ASN A 4 13.08 8.21 -16.15
CA ASN A 4 11.64 7.95 -15.98
C ASN A 4 11.16 6.58 -16.47
N SER A 5 12.00 5.58 -16.62
CA SER A 5 11.50 4.24 -16.96
C SER A 5 12.45 3.15 -16.49
N PHE A 6 11.92 2.20 -15.73
CA PHE A 6 12.58 0.92 -15.52
C PHE A 6 12.78 0.20 -16.85
N THR A 7 13.84 -0.56 -16.97
CA THR A 7 13.99 -1.53 -18.06
C THR A 7 12.89 -2.61 -17.92
N PRO A 8 12.56 -3.36 -18.98
CA PRO A 8 11.64 -4.49 -18.85
C PRO A 8 12.08 -5.48 -17.78
N ASP A 9 13.36 -5.82 -17.71
CA ASP A 9 13.91 -6.76 -16.73
C ASP A 9 13.77 -6.22 -15.29
N GLN A 10 14.03 -4.92 -15.06
CA GLN A 10 13.82 -4.29 -13.75
C GLN A 10 12.33 -4.28 -13.34
N THR A 11 11.44 -4.05 -14.30
CA THR A 11 9.99 -4.08 -14.04
C THR A 11 9.52 -5.48 -13.66
N ASP A 12 9.95 -6.50 -14.40
CA ASP A 12 9.58 -7.89 -14.14
C ASP A 12 10.14 -8.37 -12.79
N THR A 13 11.39 -8.03 -12.49
CA THR A 13 12.00 -8.36 -11.18
C THR A 13 11.30 -7.66 -10.03
N LEU A 14 11.02 -6.37 -10.16
CA LEU A 14 10.29 -5.63 -9.12
C LEU A 14 8.88 -6.22 -8.92
N GLN A 15 8.21 -6.62 -9.99
CA GLN A 15 6.91 -7.28 -9.91
C GLN A 15 6.98 -8.60 -9.14
N GLU A 16 8.00 -9.41 -9.39
CA GLU A 16 8.21 -10.68 -8.68
C GLU A 16 8.52 -10.45 -7.19
N ILE A 17 9.43 -9.53 -6.88
CA ILE A 17 9.78 -9.15 -5.50
C ILE A 17 8.54 -8.68 -4.74
N VAL A 18 7.75 -7.78 -5.32
CA VAL A 18 6.52 -7.28 -4.71
C VAL A 18 5.50 -8.40 -4.55
N ASN A 19 5.39 -9.31 -5.52
CA ASN A 19 4.46 -10.45 -5.45
C ASN A 19 4.81 -11.40 -4.28
N ILE A 20 6.08 -11.69 -4.07
CA ILE A 20 6.56 -12.48 -2.92
C ILE A 20 6.26 -11.76 -1.60
N ALA A 21 6.60 -10.48 -1.50
CA ALA A 21 6.36 -9.65 -0.32
C ALA A 21 4.86 -9.54 0.02
N MET A 22 4.02 -9.43 -1.00
CA MET A 22 2.57 -9.43 -0.83
C MET A 22 2.04 -10.75 -0.30
N GLY A 23 2.58 -11.88 -0.76
CA GLY A 23 2.24 -13.19 -0.22
C GLY A 23 2.48 -13.26 1.30
N GLN A 24 3.61 -12.73 1.78
CA GLN A 24 3.94 -12.65 3.20
C GLN A 24 2.98 -11.72 3.97
N ALA A 25 2.63 -10.58 3.37
CA ALA A 25 1.67 -9.64 3.96
C ALA A 25 0.27 -10.26 4.10
N GLY A 26 -0.19 -10.97 3.07
CA GLY A 26 -1.47 -11.68 3.09
C GLY A 26 -1.52 -12.81 4.12
N ASP A 27 -0.44 -13.60 4.24
CA ASP A 27 -0.32 -14.63 5.27
C ASP A 27 -0.32 -14.03 6.68
N SER A 28 0.37 -12.92 6.88
CA SER A 28 0.39 -12.19 8.16
C SER A 28 -1.01 -11.70 8.55
N LEU A 29 -1.74 -11.11 7.59
CA LEU A 29 -3.10 -10.65 7.82
C LEU A 29 -4.06 -11.83 8.06
N ALA A 30 -3.95 -12.91 7.29
CA ALA A 30 -4.77 -14.11 7.44
C ALA A 30 -4.66 -14.73 8.84
N ARG A 31 -3.46 -14.74 9.40
CA ARG A 31 -3.22 -15.25 10.77
C ARG A 31 -3.86 -14.36 11.84
N VAL A 32 -3.83 -13.04 11.68
CA VAL A 32 -4.40 -12.10 12.65
C VAL A 32 -5.93 -12.14 12.61
N LEU A 33 -6.50 -12.24 11.40
CA LEU A 33 -7.95 -12.25 11.20
C LEU A 33 -8.58 -13.64 11.29
N ASP A 34 -7.78 -14.71 11.41
CA ASP A 34 -8.22 -16.11 11.31
C ASP A 34 -9.16 -16.35 10.11
N SER A 35 -8.78 -15.76 8.97
CA SER A 35 -9.60 -15.73 7.75
C SER A 35 -8.73 -15.82 6.51
N PHE A 36 -9.28 -16.42 5.44
CA PHE A 36 -8.58 -16.49 4.17
C PHE A 36 -8.53 -15.12 3.49
N VAL A 37 -7.32 -14.66 3.17
CA VAL A 37 -7.05 -13.40 2.49
C VAL A 37 -6.75 -13.66 1.02
N GLN A 38 -7.48 -13.01 0.14
CA GLN A 38 -7.22 -13.02 -1.30
C GLN A 38 -6.41 -11.78 -1.68
N LEU A 39 -5.42 -11.96 -2.55
CA LEU A 39 -4.54 -10.92 -3.04
C LEU A 39 -4.73 -10.73 -4.54
N SER A 40 -4.70 -9.48 -5.00
CA SER A 40 -4.54 -9.21 -6.43
C SER A 40 -3.07 -9.34 -6.85
N VAL A 41 -2.84 -9.56 -8.13
CA VAL A 41 -1.48 -9.40 -8.70
C VAL A 41 -1.08 -7.94 -8.55
N PRO A 42 0.13 -7.64 -8.02
CA PRO A 42 0.62 -6.27 -7.90
C PRO A 42 0.65 -5.55 -9.24
N ARG A 43 0.27 -4.27 -9.23
CA ARG A 43 0.38 -3.39 -10.40
C ARG A 43 1.40 -2.32 -10.13
N ILE A 44 2.39 -2.21 -10.99
CA ILE A 44 3.50 -1.27 -10.85
C ILE A 44 3.50 -0.33 -12.03
N LYS A 45 3.49 0.96 -11.79
CA LYS A 45 3.62 1.97 -12.85
C LYS A 45 4.16 3.28 -12.34
N LEU A 46 4.74 4.05 -13.24
CA LEU A 46 5.02 5.47 -13.01
C LEU A 46 3.75 6.28 -13.31
N ILE A 47 3.37 7.15 -12.39
CA ILE A 47 2.15 7.97 -12.48
C ILE A 47 2.48 9.44 -12.25
N HIS A 48 1.84 10.33 -13.01
CA HIS A 48 1.92 11.76 -12.76
C HIS A 48 1.05 12.14 -11.56
N ALA A 49 1.50 13.08 -10.73
CA ALA A 49 0.77 13.52 -9.52
C ALA A 49 -0.69 13.88 -9.80
N ALA A 50 -0.96 14.56 -10.91
CA ALA A 50 -2.34 14.92 -11.31
C ALA A 50 -3.26 13.73 -11.58
N ASP A 51 -2.72 12.56 -11.86
CA ASP A 51 -3.48 11.36 -12.20
C ASP A 51 -3.73 10.44 -10.99
N ILE A 52 -3.07 10.68 -9.85
CA ILE A 52 -3.17 9.83 -8.65
C ILE A 52 -4.61 9.78 -8.13
N GLY A 53 -5.22 10.93 -7.87
CA GLY A 53 -6.58 11.01 -7.36
C GLY A 53 -7.63 10.36 -8.28
N PRO A 54 -7.67 10.71 -9.58
CA PRO A 54 -8.55 10.06 -10.56
C PRO A 54 -8.33 8.55 -10.66
N TRP A 55 -7.08 8.11 -10.58
CA TRP A 55 -6.77 6.68 -10.63
C TRP A 55 -7.25 5.94 -9.39
N ILE A 56 -6.99 6.47 -8.17
CA ILE A 56 -7.49 5.85 -6.93
C ILE A 56 -9.03 5.84 -6.91
N ALA A 57 -9.67 6.90 -7.41
CA ALA A 57 -11.13 6.92 -7.51
C ALA A 57 -11.68 5.76 -8.37
N GLN A 58 -10.97 5.35 -9.43
CA GLN A 58 -11.36 4.19 -10.21
C GLN A 58 -11.23 2.87 -9.42
N LEU A 59 -10.25 2.77 -8.52
CA LEU A 59 -10.06 1.57 -7.68
C LEU A 59 -11.18 1.40 -6.66
N VAL A 60 -11.62 2.52 -6.06
CA VAL A 60 -12.61 2.51 -4.97
C VAL A 60 -14.04 2.77 -5.44
N ASN A 61 -14.37 2.50 -6.70
CA ASN A 61 -15.68 2.70 -7.30
C ASN A 61 -16.20 4.16 -7.27
N GLY A 62 -15.34 5.10 -7.67
CA GLY A 62 -15.74 6.49 -7.92
C GLY A 62 -15.88 7.34 -6.67
N ASP A 63 -17.11 7.76 -6.35
CA ASP A 63 -17.37 8.68 -5.23
C ASP A 63 -17.52 7.98 -3.87
N GLN A 64 -17.12 6.72 -3.75
CA GLN A 64 -17.16 6.00 -2.48
C GLN A 64 -16.32 6.73 -1.43
N LEU A 65 -16.88 6.86 -0.23
CA LEU A 65 -16.15 7.42 0.90
C LEU A 65 -15.14 6.39 1.42
N ILE A 66 -13.95 6.88 1.68
CA ILE A 66 -12.80 6.09 2.11
C ILE A 66 -12.24 6.61 3.43
N THR A 67 -11.57 5.71 4.13
CA THR A 67 -10.64 6.02 5.21
C THR A 67 -9.25 5.66 4.72
N ALA A 68 -8.29 6.56 4.89
CA ALA A 68 -6.92 6.36 4.44
C ALA A 68 -5.92 6.56 5.57
N ILE A 69 -5.04 5.57 5.72
CA ILE A 69 -3.96 5.55 6.70
C ILE A 69 -2.64 5.57 5.97
N ARG A 70 -1.76 6.48 6.36
CA ARG A 70 -0.43 6.66 5.80
C ARG A 70 0.63 6.20 6.78
N GLN A 71 1.66 5.55 6.24
CA GLN A 71 2.88 5.20 6.95
C GLN A 71 4.08 5.50 6.06
N SER A 72 4.95 6.42 6.48
CA SER A 72 6.17 6.73 5.74
C SER A 72 7.25 5.70 6.04
N PHE A 73 8.10 5.43 5.08
CA PHE A 73 9.29 4.60 5.23
C PHE A 73 10.53 5.34 4.70
N HIS A 74 11.69 5.02 5.26
CA HIS A 74 12.96 5.69 4.97
C HIS A 74 14.14 4.74 5.22
N ASP A 75 15.33 5.22 5.03
CA ASP A 75 16.67 4.65 5.03
C ASP A 75 17.13 4.35 3.60
N ASP A 76 17.41 3.06 3.23
CA ASP A 76 17.94 2.76 1.88
C ASP A 76 16.93 3.04 0.77
N LEU A 77 15.65 2.81 1.05
CA LEU A 77 14.52 3.25 0.21
C LEU A 77 13.61 4.17 1.00
N SER A 78 12.97 5.11 0.32
CA SER A 78 12.07 6.05 0.96
C SER A 78 10.77 6.25 0.18
N GLY A 79 9.69 6.52 0.92
CA GLY A 79 8.39 6.74 0.32
C GLY A 79 7.26 6.75 1.33
N GLU A 80 6.06 6.62 0.82
CA GLU A 80 4.83 6.55 1.60
C GLU A 80 4.01 5.33 1.20
N ALA A 81 3.58 4.57 2.18
CA ALA A 81 2.59 3.52 2.03
C ALA A 81 1.24 4.05 2.52
N ILE A 82 0.21 3.90 1.71
CA ILE A 82 -1.15 4.35 2.03
C ILE A 82 -2.08 3.15 1.92
N THR A 83 -2.72 2.83 3.03
CA THR A 83 -3.77 1.82 3.07
C THR A 83 -5.13 2.50 3.00
N ILE A 84 -5.94 2.11 2.04
CA ILE A 84 -7.27 2.66 1.80
C ILE A 84 -8.31 1.61 2.13
N PHE A 85 -9.28 1.98 2.95
CA PHE A 85 -10.40 1.16 3.37
C PHE A 85 -11.71 1.78 2.89
N SER A 86 -12.64 0.95 2.42
CA SER A 86 -14.02 1.38 2.22
C SER A 86 -14.76 1.43 3.55
N THR A 87 -15.75 2.31 3.66
CA THR A 87 -16.57 2.43 4.89
C THR A 87 -17.31 1.11 5.23
N GLU A 88 -17.72 0.35 4.22
CA GLU A 88 -18.37 -0.95 4.44
C GLU A 88 -17.37 -2.01 4.94
N GLY A 89 -16.14 -2.01 4.39
CA GLY A 89 -15.10 -2.95 4.77
C GLY A 89 -14.63 -2.80 6.22
N SER A 90 -14.62 -1.59 6.75
CA SER A 90 -14.22 -1.32 8.13
C SER A 90 -15.09 -2.08 9.16
N ARG A 91 -16.39 -2.18 8.90
CA ARG A 91 -17.33 -2.91 9.79
C ARG A 91 -17.08 -4.42 9.78
N ASP A 92 -16.94 -5.00 8.59
CA ASP A 92 -16.67 -6.44 8.45
C ASP A 92 -15.35 -6.83 9.14
N LEU A 93 -14.35 -5.96 9.11
CA LEU A 93 -13.07 -6.17 9.77
C LEU A 93 -13.20 -6.17 11.29
N SER A 94 -13.98 -5.25 11.82
CA SER A 94 -14.24 -5.13 13.24
C SER A 94 -14.95 -6.37 13.80
N ASP A 95 -15.93 -6.91 13.08
CA ASP A 95 -16.62 -8.15 13.41
C ASP A 95 -15.64 -9.34 13.50
N LEU A 96 -14.68 -9.43 12.58
CA LEU A 96 -13.69 -10.51 12.56
C LEU A 96 -12.72 -10.43 13.74
N MET A 97 -12.37 -9.23 14.19
CA MET A 97 -11.54 -9.05 15.37
C MET A 97 -12.28 -9.25 16.70
N GLY A 98 -13.53 -9.74 16.64
CA GLY A 98 -14.30 -10.16 17.81
C GLY A 98 -15.15 -9.06 18.47
N TYR A 99 -15.25 -7.91 17.86
CA TYR A 99 -16.11 -6.83 18.32
C TYR A 99 -17.55 -7.06 17.83
N GLN A 100 -18.38 -7.72 18.66
CA GLN A 100 -19.75 -8.17 18.30
C GLN A 100 -20.86 -7.14 18.56
N THR A 101 -20.55 -5.93 18.97
CA THR A 101 -21.51 -4.85 19.25
C THR A 101 -21.16 -3.59 18.49
N GLU A 102 -22.07 -2.61 18.46
CA GLU A 102 -21.74 -1.27 17.92
C GLU A 102 -20.41 -0.80 18.52
N ILE A 103 -19.38 -0.80 17.66
CA ILE A 103 -18.04 -0.40 18.05
C ILE A 103 -18.03 1.11 18.09
N ASP A 104 -17.43 1.66 19.14
CA ASP A 104 -17.21 3.10 19.16
C ASP A 104 -16.20 3.49 18.05
N PRO A 105 -16.32 4.71 17.51
CA PRO A 105 -15.47 5.14 16.37
C PRO A 105 -13.97 5.12 16.67
N LEU A 106 -13.57 5.14 17.95
CA LEU A 106 -12.16 5.08 18.32
C LEU A 106 -11.62 3.66 18.14
N THR A 107 -12.34 2.67 18.63
CA THR A 107 -11.98 1.26 18.49
C THR A 107 -11.95 0.85 17.00
N GLU A 108 -12.91 1.32 16.19
CA GLU A 108 -12.87 1.09 14.74
C GLU A 108 -11.56 1.60 14.11
N LYS A 109 -11.12 2.78 14.48
CA LYS A 109 -9.85 3.35 14.00
C LYS A 109 -8.64 2.55 14.47
N GLU A 110 -8.60 2.10 15.72
CA GLU A 110 -7.53 1.25 16.23
C GLU A 110 -7.37 -0.01 15.38
N VAL A 111 -8.48 -0.68 15.04
CA VAL A 111 -8.48 -1.85 14.16
C VAL A 111 -7.89 -1.53 12.79
N LEU A 112 -8.28 -0.40 12.18
CA LEU A 112 -7.74 0.01 10.89
C LEU A 112 -6.24 0.33 10.95
N PHE A 113 -5.78 0.95 12.04
CA PHE A 113 -4.35 1.20 12.27
C PHE A 113 -3.57 -0.11 12.39
N ASP A 114 -4.07 -1.09 13.16
CA ASP A 114 -3.42 -2.38 13.34
C ASP A 114 -3.30 -3.14 12.01
N VAL A 115 -4.38 -3.20 11.24
CA VAL A 115 -4.38 -3.86 9.93
C VAL A 115 -3.45 -3.15 8.96
N SER A 116 -3.49 -1.82 8.91
CA SER A 116 -2.58 -1.03 8.06
C SER A 116 -1.12 -1.31 8.42
N ASN A 117 -0.78 -1.29 9.70
CA ASN A 117 0.58 -1.55 10.18
C ASN A 117 1.07 -2.95 9.81
N ILE A 118 0.21 -3.96 9.93
CA ILE A 118 0.53 -5.35 9.55
C ILE A 118 0.79 -5.44 8.04
N LEU A 119 -0.10 -4.88 7.22
CA LEU A 119 0.02 -4.94 5.76
C LEU A 119 1.26 -4.21 5.26
N VAL A 120 1.46 -2.97 5.71
CA VAL A 120 2.60 -2.14 5.32
C VAL A 120 3.91 -2.76 5.78
N GLY A 121 3.97 -3.14 7.07
CA GLY A 121 5.18 -3.72 7.65
C GLY A 121 5.58 -5.03 6.98
N ALA A 122 4.65 -5.96 6.78
CA ALA A 122 4.96 -7.24 6.15
C ALA A 122 5.34 -7.07 4.67
N CYS A 123 4.64 -6.19 3.93
CA CYS A 123 4.95 -5.91 2.53
C CYS A 123 6.33 -5.28 2.36
N LEU A 124 6.59 -4.17 3.04
CA LEU A 124 7.84 -3.42 2.86
C LEU A 124 9.05 -4.17 3.44
N ASN A 125 8.90 -4.89 4.56
CA ASN A 125 9.97 -5.76 5.06
C ASN A 125 10.26 -6.90 4.08
N GLY A 126 9.23 -7.48 3.45
CA GLY A 126 9.42 -8.50 2.42
C GLY A 126 10.16 -7.97 1.19
N VAL A 127 9.87 -6.75 0.74
CA VAL A 127 10.62 -6.09 -0.34
C VAL A 127 12.06 -5.80 0.08
N ALA A 128 12.26 -5.28 1.29
CA ALA A 128 13.58 -4.97 1.82
C ALA A 128 14.47 -6.23 1.95
N GLU A 129 13.89 -7.34 2.42
CA GLU A 129 14.58 -8.64 2.53
C GLU A 129 15.03 -9.14 1.14
N GLN A 130 14.19 -9.04 0.13
CA GLN A 130 14.54 -9.48 -1.23
C GLN A 130 15.64 -8.60 -1.86
N LEU A 131 15.66 -7.33 -1.54
CA LEU A 131 16.64 -6.36 -2.09
C LEU A 131 17.88 -6.18 -1.22
N ASP A 132 18.00 -6.93 -0.10
CA ASP A 132 19.08 -6.77 0.89
C ASP A 132 19.26 -5.31 1.35
N THR A 133 18.13 -4.64 1.65
CA THR A 133 18.06 -3.25 2.07
C THR A 133 17.46 -3.11 3.47
N ASN A 134 17.73 -1.97 4.13
CA ASN A 134 17.17 -1.66 5.44
C ASN A 134 16.07 -0.61 5.30
N LEU A 135 14.96 -0.83 6.00
CA LEU A 135 13.86 0.13 6.08
C LEU A 135 13.48 0.40 7.52
N SER A 136 13.19 1.67 7.80
CA SER A 136 12.57 2.13 9.04
C SER A 136 11.21 2.75 8.73
N PHE A 137 10.27 2.65 9.66
CA PHE A 137 8.90 3.07 9.47
C PHE A 137 8.49 4.13 10.49
N SER A 138 7.72 5.11 10.04
CA SER A 138 6.99 5.98 10.95
C SER A 138 5.82 5.24 11.60
N ALA A 139 5.25 5.80 12.66
CA ALA A 139 3.94 5.35 13.14
C ALA A 139 2.87 5.63 12.07
N PRO A 140 1.87 4.74 11.91
CA PRO A 140 0.75 4.98 11.02
C PRO A 140 -0.04 6.23 11.44
N SER A 141 -0.53 6.98 10.48
CA SER A 141 -1.31 8.22 10.70
C SER A 141 -2.55 8.25 9.83
N LEU A 142 -3.67 8.66 10.41
CA LEU A 142 -4.92 8.88 9.68
C LEU A 142 -4.78 10.15 8.83
N ILE A 143 -4.90 10.03 7.51
CA ILE A 143 -4.83 11.19 6.59
C ILE A 143 -6.18 11.57 6.02
N ALA A 144 -7.14 10.66 6.04
CA ALA A 144 -8.51 10.92 5.61
C ALA A 144 -9.50 9.99 6.28
N GLU A 145 -10.68 10.52 6.55
CA GLU A 145 -11.84 9.79 7.07
C GLU A 145 -13.10 10.31 6.38
N ASN A 146 -13.93 9.40 5.85
CA ASN A 146 -15.16 9.76 5.15
C ASN A 146 -14.94 10.81 4.04
N THR A 147 -13.94 10.62 3.22
CA THR A 147 -13.55 11.54 2.14
C THR A 147 -13.47 10.79 0.82
N THR A 148 -13.56 11.49 -0.30
CA THR A 148 -13.36 10.88 -1.63
C THR A 148 -11.88 10.85 -2.00
N ALA A 149 -11.49 9.86 -2.81
CA ALA A 149 -10.10 9.75 -3.28
C ALA A 149 -9.63 11.00 -4.04
N ILE A 150 -10.51 11.61 -4.85
CA ILE A 150 -10.19 12.83 -5.61
C ILE A 150 -9.87 14.00 -4.69
N ALA A 151 -10.62 14.16 -3.59
CA ALA A 151 -10.38 15.24 -2.65
C ALA A 151 -9.10 15.03 -1.83
N LEU A 152 -8.78 13.76 -1.49
CA LEU A 152 -7.58 13.43 -0.73
C LEU A 152 -6.30 13.64 -1.53
N PHE A 153 -6.29 13.24 -2.80
CA PHE A 153 -5.12 13.29 -3.68
C PHE A 153 -5.24 14.41 -4.71
N ALA A 154 -5.73 15.58 -4.29
CA ALA A 154 -5.72 16.77 -5.15
C ALA A 154 -4.26 17.12 -5.53
N PRO A 155 -3.99 17.50 -6.80
CA PRO A 155 -2.62 17.70 -7.29
C PRO A 155 -1.77 18.65 -6.45
N GLU A 156 -2.40 19.67 -5.86
CA GLU A 156 -1.74 20.64 -4.98
C GLU A 156 -1.31 20.08 -3.62
N SER A 157 -1.82 18.91 -3.23
CA SER A 157 -1.45 18.23 -1.98
C SER A 157 -0.31 17.21 -2.15
N VAL A 158 0.08 16.93 -3.39
CA VAL A 158 1.15 15.98 -3.71
C VAL A 158 2.45 16.74 -4.01
N PRO A 159 3.55 16.52 -3.28
CA PRO A 159 4.76 17.31 -3.41
C PRO A 159 5.67 16.91 -4.57
N TRP A 160 5.28 15.96 -5.41
CA TRP A 160 6.07 15.40 -6.50
C TRP A 160 5.38 15.60 -7.84
N ASP A 161 6.14 15.67 -8.94
CA ASP A 161 5.60 15.67 -10.30
C ASP A 161 5.21 14.27 -10.75
N TYR A 162 6.02 13.26 -10.38
CA TYR A 162 5.82 11.85 -10.68
C TYR A 162 6.09 11.00 -9.44
N ALA A 163 5.44 9.84 -9.38
CA ALA A 163 5.71 8.82 -8.39
C ALA A 163 5.70 7.43 -9.01
N LEU A 164 6.54 6.54 -8.50
CA LEU A 164 6.36 5.10 -8.70
C LEU A 164 5.22 4.65 -7.81
N GLN A 165 4.24 4.02 -8.43
CA GLN A 165 3.10 3.46 -7.76
C GLN A 165 3.17 1.94 -7.78
N VAL A 166 2.99 1.33 -6.63
CA VAL A 166 2.73 -0.11 -6.47
C VAL A 166 1.37 -0.26 -5.81
N GLU A 167 0.47 -0.96 -6.47
CA GLU A 167 -0.90 -1.21 -5.99
C GLU A 167 -1.10 -2.69 -5.72
N VAL A 168 -1.66 -3.01 -4.57
CA VAL A 168 -2.14 -4.35 -4.23
C VAL A 168 -3.48 -4.26 -3.54
N ASN A 169 -4.39 -5.17 -3.87
CA ASN A 169 -5.69 -5.26 -3.26
C ASN A 169 -5.75 -6.50 -2.37
N PHE A 170 -6.28 -6.31 -1.18
CA PHE A 170 -6.56 -7.35 -0.20
C PHE A 170 -8.06 -7.47 -0.01
N SER A 171 -8.58 -8.69 -0.04
CA SER A 171 -9.99 -8.96 0.25
C SER A 171 -10.12 -10.21 1.11
N LEU A 172 -11.21 -10.29 1.87
CA LEU A 172 -11.54 -11.45 2.70
C LEU A 172 -12.61 -12.28 2.02
N GLU A 173 -12.44 -13.60 2.05
CA GLU A 173 -13.41 -14.52 1.48
C GLU A 173 -14.77 -14.40 2.21
N ASN A 174 -15.84 -14.31 1.44
CA ASN A 174 -17.23 -14.18 1.95
C ASN A 174 -17.50 -12.92 2.79
N ARG A 175 -16.71 -11.85 2.62
CA ARG A 175 -16.89 -10.56 3.28
C ARG A 175 -16.79 -9.42 2.28
N ASN A 176 -17.37 -8.27 2.63
CA ASN A 176 -17.26 -7.06 1.82
C ASN A 176 -15.96 -6.29 2.10
N PHE A 177 -15.10 -6.82 2.98
CA PHE A 177 -13.82 -6.19 3.25
C PHE A 177 -12.95 -6.18 2.00
N MET A 178 -12.53 -4.99 1.62
CA MET A 178 -11.52 -4.74 0.62
C MET A 178 -10.64 -3.59 1.08
N SER A 179 -9.34 -3.78 1.00
CA SER A 179 -8.36 -2.72 1.21
C SER A 179 -7.40 -2.63 0.04
N HIS A 180 -6.94 -1.42 -0.23
CA HIS A 180 -5.95 -1.16 -1.25
C HIS A 180 -4.68 -0.65 -0.55
N LEU A 181 -3.57 -1.34 -0.75
CA LEU A 181 -2.26 -0.85 -0.36
C LEU A 181 -1.60 -0.18 -1.57
N ILE A 182 -1.23 1.07 -1.40
CA ILE A 182 -0.56 1.89 -2.41
C ILE A 182 0.77 2.33 -1.83
N ILE A 183 1.85 1.97 -2.50
CA ILE A 183 3.19 2.43 -2.15
C ILE A 183 3.59 3.48 -3.17
N MET A 184 3.98 4.65 -2.72
CA MET A 184 4.41 5.77 -3.55
C MET A 184 5.84 6.15 -3.21
N MET A 185 6.68 6.26 -4.23
CA MET A 185 8.07 6.69 -4.13
C MET A 185 8.29 7.88 -5.05
N ALA A 186 8.88 8.93 -4.51
CA ALA A 186 9.23 10.11 -5.28
C ALA A 186 10.40 9.83 -6.26
N GLU A 187 10.63 10.74 -7.18
CA GLU A 187 11.59 10.61 -8.29
C GLU A 187 13.01 10.28 -7.84
N ASP A 188 13.49 10.91 -6.78
CA ASP A 188 14.81 10.68 -6.19
C ASP A 188 14.92 9.29 -5.52
N ALA A 189 13.86 8.84 -4.87
CA ALA A 189 13.80 7.49 -4.28
C ALA A 189 13.74 6.36 -5.34
N ILE A 190 13.20 6.64 -6.52
CA ILE A 190 13.21 5.69 -7.65
C ILE A 190 14.64 5.37 -8.09
N GLY A 191 15.55 6.36 -8.02
CA GLY A 191 16.96 6.15 -8.31
C GLY A 191 17.62 5.12 -7.38
N SER A 192 17.34 5.19 -6.08
CA SER A 192 17.82 4.21 -5.09
C SER A 192 17.25 2.81 -5.34
N LEU A 193 15.95 2.72 -5.65
CA LEU A 193 15.32 1.45 -5.99
C LEU A 193 15.96 0.82 -7.26
N THR A 194 16.22 1.62 -8.28
CA THR A 194 16.87 1.15 -9.50
C THR A 194 18.26 0.58 -9.20
N GLN A 195 19.05 1.23 -8.34
CA GLN A 195 20.36 0.72 -7.93
C GLN A 195 20.25 -0.60 -7.16
N SER A 196 19.28 -0.74 -6.27
CA SER A 196 19.04 -1.99 -5.53
C SER A 196 18.65 -3.13 -6.47
N LEU A 197 17.82 -2.84 -7.48
CA LEU A 197 17.45 -3.84 -8.51
C LEU A 197 18.67 -4.25 -9.36
N ASP A 198 19.51 -3.32 -9.74
CA ASP A 198 20.74 -3.62 -10.51
C ASP A 198 21.70 -4.49 -9.68
N ALA A 199 21.88 -4.20 -8.40
CA ALA A 199 22.67 -5.01 -7.48
C ALA A 199 22.10 -6.44 -7.31
N PHE A 200 20.77 -6.58 -7.29
CA PHE A 200 20.11 -7.88 -7.24
C PHE A 200 20.45 -8.75 -8.45
N PHE A 201 20.53 -8.18 -9.66
CA PHE A 201 20.94 -8.91 -10.88
C PHE A 201 22.39 -9.37 -10.86
N GLU A 202 23.28 -8.65 -10.17
CA GLU A 202 24.69 -9.05 -10.09
C GLU A 202 24.95 -10.22 -9.13
N THR A 203 24.01 -10.48 -8.21
CA THR A 203 24.11 -11.49 -7.16
C THR A 203 23.28 -12.74 -7.41
N SER A 204 22.38 -12.73 -8.39
CA SER A 204 21.46 -13.82 -8.77
C SER A 204 22.02 -14.65 -9.92
#